data_f3e461a2a61093e1cd4df6839109a9f1
#
_entry.id   f3e461a2a61093e1cd4df6839109a9f1
#
_cell.length_a   1.000
_cell.length_b   1.000
_cell.length_c   1.000
_cell.angle_alpha   90.00
_cell.angle_beta   90.00
_cell.angle_gamma   90.00
#
_symmetry.space_group_name_H-M   'P 1'
#
loop_
_entity.id
_entity.type
_entity.pdbx_description
1 polymer ?
#
loop_
_entity_poly.entity_id
_entity_poly.type
_entity_poly.pdbx_seq_one_letter_code
_entity_poly.pdbx_strand_id
1 'polypeptide(L)'
;MDDPMTITSITVEYGVLCWAWFEEAFQIRDEDNFNKVDLSIRGEVPEGYFKQITLTFNPWSDKHWIKRRFFDVEDEDVLAITTNYTCNEFLDDADRKVFEKMKEQNPRRFSVEGLGDWMTP
;
A
#
# COMPACT_ATOMS: atom_id res chain seq x y z
N MET A 1 -3.56 3.89 -10.00
CA MET A 1 -2.45 4.83 -10.23
C MET A 1 -2.41 5.20 -11.71
N ASP A 2 -2.33 6.48 -11.98
CA ASP A 2 -2.17 6.98 -13.34
C ASP A 2 -0.77 6.63 -13.88
N ASP A 3 -0.41 7.20 -15.00
CA ASP A 3 0.86 6.93 -15.65
C ASP A 3 2.03 7.24 -14.70
N PRO A 4 2.90 6.27 -14.37
CA PRO A 4 4.08 6.52 -13.52
C PRO A 4 5.02 7.56 -14.11
N MET A 5 5.03 7.76 -15.42
CA MET A 5 5.83 8.79 -16.06
C MET A 5 5.37 10.21 -15.70
N THR A 6 4.09 10.37 -15.34
CA THR A 6 3.59 11.66 -14.86
C THR A 6 4.27 12.05 -13.56
N ILE A 7 4.47 11.08 -12.64
CA ILE A 7 5.15 11.33 -11.37
C ILE A 7 6.63 11.60 -11.59
N THR A 8 7.29 10.84 -12.48
CA THR A 8 8.72 11.01 -12.75
C THR A 8 9.05 12.34 -13.42
N SER A 9 8.06 12.98 -14.05
CA SER A 9 8.23 14.27 -14.71
C SER A 9 7.90 15.46 -13.79
N ILE A 10 7.46 15.22 -12.55
CA ILE A 10 7.15 16.30 -11.61
C ILE A 10 8.45 16.99 -11.18
N THR A 11 8.46 18.33 -11.32
CA THR A 11 9.53 19.16 -10.79
C THR A 11 8.97 20.08 -9.71
N VAL A 12 9.74 20.30 -8.66
CA VAL A 12 9.38 21.22 -7.57
C VAL A 12 10.23 22.47 -7.67
N GLU A 13 9.57 23.62 -7.60
CA GLU A 13 10.25 24.91 -7.66
C GLU A 13 11.06 25.16 -6.39
N TYR A 14 10.53 24.77 -5.25
CA TYR A 14 11.19 24.91 -3.96
C TYR A 14 11.17 23.57 -3.23
N GLY A 15 12.33 23.18 -2.68
CA GLY A 15 12.46 21.95 -1.93
C GLY A 15 12.64 20.72 -2.82
N VAL A 16 12.43 19.55 -2.24
CA VAL A 16 12.58 18.26 -2.90
C VAL A 16 11.38 17.37 -2.60
N LEU A 17 11.05 16.50 -3.53
CA LEU A 17 10.00 15.51 -3.35
C LEU A 17 10.56 14.37 -2.51
N CYS A 18 10.09 14.22 -1.27
CA CYS A 18 10.63 13.21 -0.34
C CYS A 18 9.62 12.16 0.08
N TRP A 19 8.32 12.41 -0.02
CA TRP A 19 7.31 11.46 0.39
C TRP A 19 6.33 11.18 -0.73
N ALA A 20 6.00 9.90 -0.89
CA ALA A 20 4.98 9.45 -1.83
C ALA A 20 4.06 8.45 -1.13
N TRP A 21 2.76 8.58 -1.35
CA TRP A 21 1.77 7.64 -0.85
C TRP A 21 0.96 7.09 -2.03
N PHE A 22 0.97 5.79 -2.17
CA PHE A 22 0.19 5.09 -3.18
C PHE A 22 -1.00 4.42 -2.51
N GLU A 23 -2.16 5.03 -2.62
CA GLU A 23 -3.42 4.43 -2.23
C GLU A 23 -3.84 3.42 -3.29
N GLU A 24 -4.42 2.30 -2.87
CA GLU A 24 -4.76 1.21 -3.78
C GLU A 24 -3.54 0.71 -4.57
N ALA A 25 -2.44 0.49 -3.87
CA ALA A 25 -1.15 0.16 -4.48
C ALA A 25 -1.17 -1.14 -5.28
N PHE A 26 -2.15 -2.01 -5.05
CA PHE A 26 -2.34 -3.23 -5.84
C PHE A 26 -2.58 -2.96 -7.32
N GLN A 27 -3.05 -1.76 -7.67
CA GLN A 27 -3.23 -1.34 -9.06
C GLN A 27 -1.89 -1.15 -9.79
N ILE A 28 -0.79 -1.05 -9.07
CA ILE A 28 0.55 -1.08 -9.67
C ILE A 28 0.89 -2.54 -9.95
N ARG A 29 0.52 -3.03 -11.13
CA ARG A 29 0.67 -4.44 -11.49
C ARG A 29 2.10 -4.85 -11.77
N ASP A 30 2.93 -3.90 -12.17
CA ASP A 30 4.29 -4.13 -12.63
C ASP A 30 5.27 -3.47 -11.66
N GLU A 31 6.15 -4.27 -11.09
CA GLU A 31 7.19 -3.79 -10.20
C GLU A 31 8.11 -2.75 -10.85
N ASP A 32 8.34 -2.87 -12.15
CA ASP A 32 9.17 -1.88 -12.88
C ASP A 32 8.56 -0.49 -12.84
N ASN A 33 7.23 -0.38 -12.88
CA ASN A 33 6.56 0.90 -12.76
C ASN A 33 6.76 1.52 -11.38
N PHE A 34 6.73 0.70 -10.34
CA PHE A 34 7.06 1.15 -8.98
C PHE A 34 8.52 1.60 -8.89
N ASN A 35 9.43 0.84 -9.47
CA ASN A 35 10.85 1.18 -9.46
C ASN A 35 11.14 2.53 -10.12
N LYS A 36 10.43 2.88 -11.18
CA LYS A 36 10.57 4.18 -11.84
C LYS A 36 10.22 5.32 -10.90
N VAL A 37 9.14 5.17 -10.14
CA VAL A 37 8.73 6.18 -9.15
C VAL A 37 9.73 6.24 -8.00
N ASP A 38 10.16 5.10 -7.49
CA ASP A 38 11.15 5.02 -6.41
C ASP A 38 12.43 5.76 -6.79
N LEU A 39 12.93 5.54 -8.02
CA LEU A 39 14.12 6.23 -8.51
C LEU A 39 13.89 7.74 -8.65
N SER A 40 12.68 8.18 -8.99
CA SER A 40 12.42 9.60 -9.22
C SER A 40 12.42 10.43 -7.94
N ILE A 41 12.21 9.82 -6.78
CA ILE A 41 12.26 10.51 -5.49
C ILE A 41 13.58 10.30 -4.76
N ARG A 42 14.55 9.67 -5.42
CA ARG A 42 15.90 9.50 -4.87
C ARG A 42 16.74 10.73 -5.15
N GLY A 43 17.10 11.46 -4.15
CA GLY A 43 17.95 12.63 -4.23
C GLY A 43 18.34 13.00 -2.80
N GLU A 44 19.17 14.01 -2.64
CA GLU A 44 19.49 14.50 -1.31
C GLU A 44 18.32 15.24 -0.71
N VAL A 45 18.06 14.99 0.56
CA VAL A 45 17.08 15.76 1.34
C VAL A 45 17.82 16.59 2.39
N PRO A 46 17.27 17.76 2.76
CA PRO A 46 17.88 18.57 3.80
C PRO A 46 17.98 17.81 5.12
N GLU A 47 18.92 18.22 5.95
CA GLU A 47 19.10 17.64 7.28
C GLU A 47 17.80 17.75 8.10
N GLY A 48 17.45 16.68 8.79
CA GLY A 48 16.20 16.59 9.55
C GLY A 48 15.01 16.07 8.74
N TYR A 49 15.14 15.90 7.42
CA TYR A 49 14.13 15.32 6.55
C TYR A 49 14.52 13.90 6.14
N PHE A 50 13.53 13.12 5.72
CA PHE A 50 13.76 11.76 5.26
C PHE A 50 12.87 11.46 4.06
N LYS A 51 13.21 10.43 3.31
CA LYS A 51 12.40 9.94 2.20
C LYS A 51 11.57 8.77 2.66
N GLN A 52 10.35 8.70 2.17
CA GLN A 52 9.46 7.59 2.49
C GLN A 52 8.46 7.36 1.38
N ILE A 53 8.24 6.09 1.05
CA ILE A 53 7.14 5.65 0.21
C ILE A 53 6.21 4.83 1.09
N THR A 54 4.92 5.17 1.05
CA THR A 54 3.88 4.45 1.78
C THR A 54 2.93 3.81 0.77
N LEU A 55 2.69 2.52 0.94
CA LEU A 55 1.74 1.76 0.12
C LEU A 55 0.59 1.31 0.99
N THR A 56 -0.64 1.59 0.57
CA THR A 56 -1.84 1.08 1.23
C THR A 56 -2.68 0.31 0.22
N PHE A 57 -3.17 -0.87 0.62
CA PHE A 57 -3.86 -1.77 -0.30
C PHE A 57 -4.60 -2.87 0.45
N ASN A 58 -5.51 -3.52 -0.26
CA ASN A 58 -6.07 -4.79 0.15
C ASN A 58 -5.32 -5.94 -0.55
N PRO A 59 -4.98 -7.01 0.16
CA PRO A 59 -4.07 -8.05 -0.37
C PRO A 59 -4.81 -9.09 -1.23
N TRP A 60 -5.23 -8.70 -2.43
CA TRP A 60 -6.08 -9.49 -3.32
C TRP A 60 -5.43 -10.73 -3.92
N SER A 61 -4.10 -10.82 -3.92
CA SER A 61 -3.39 -11.99 -4.43
C SER A 61 -2.02 -12.11 -3.79
N ASP A 62 -1.68 -13.29 -3.31
CA ASP A 62 -0.35 -13.60 -2.77
C ASP A 62 0.74 -13.68 -3.84
N LYS A 63 0.35 -13.63 -5.12
CA LYS A 63 1.28 -13.62 -6.25
C LYS A 63 1.69 -12.23 -6.71
N HIS A 64 1.12 -11.19 -6.11
CA HIS A 64 1.50 -9.82 -6.44
C HIS A 64 2.93 -9.52 -5.99
N TRP A 65 3.67 -8.72 -6.76
CA TRP A 65 5.07 -8.39 -6.48
C TRP A 65 5.28 -7.71 -5.12
N ILE A 66 4.25 -6.98 -4.60
CA ILE A 66 4.33 -6.32 -3.29
C ILE A 66 4.60 -7.33 -2.18
N LYS A 67 3.93 -8.48 -2.22
CA LYS A 67 4.13 -9.52 -1.20
C LYS A 67 5.57 -10.01 -1.19
N ARG A 68 6.08 -10.40 -2.34
CA ARG A 68 7.44 -10.91 -2.49
C ARG A 68 8.48 -9.88 -2.05
N ARG A 69 8.27 -8.62 -2.42
CA ARG A 69 9.26 -7.58 -2.16
C ARG A 69 9.27 -7.10 -0.70
N PHE A 70 8.09 -6.95 -0.09
CA PHE A 70 7.97 -6.27 1.19
C PHE A 70 7.49 -7.13 2.35
N PHE A 71 6.89 -8.26 2.08
CA PHE A 71 6.34 -9.14 3.12
C PHE A 71 7.12 -10.44 3.28
N ASP A 72 7.66 -10.99 2.21
CA ASP A 72 8.37 -12.27 2.24
C ASP A 72 9.86 -12.12 2.56
N VAL A 73 10.37 -10.91 2.63
CA VAL A 73 11.78 -10.61 2.87
C VAL A 73 11.87 -9.67 4.08
N GLU A 74 12.79 -9.96 4.98
CA GLU A 74 13.11 -9.03 6.07
C GLU A 74 14.04 -7.94 5.55
N ASP A 75 13.63 -6.68 5.74
CA ASP A 75 14.40 -5.51 5.34
C ASP A 75 14.24 -4.46 6.44
N GLU A 76 15.35 -4.00 7.00
CA GLU A 76 15.34 -3.01 8.09
C GLU A 76 14.75 -1.67 7.65
N ASP A 77 14.72 -1.38 6.34
CA ASP A 77 14.16 -0.15 5.79
C ASP A 77 12.67 -0.27 5.45
N VAL A 78 12.08 -1.43 5.68
CA VAL A 78 10.66 -1.70 5.36
C VAL A 78 9.89 -2.02 6.63
N LEU A 79 8.79 -1.29 6.83
CA LEU A 79 7.81 -1.60 7.87
C LEU A 79 6.54 -2.11 7.20
N ALA A 80 6.25 -3.39 7.37
CA ALA A 80 5.04 -4.02 6.84
C ALA A 80 4.04 -4.23 7.98
N ILE A 81 2.86 -3.62 7.85
CA ILE A 81 1.82 -3.64 8.87
C ILE A 81 0.54 -4.20 8.26
N THR A 82 -0.12 -5.10 8.96
CA THR A 82 -1.46 -5.56 8.61
C THR A 82 -2.44 -5.05 9.64
N THR A 83 -3.48 -4.36 9.18
CA THR A 83 -4.60 -3.93 10.02
C THR A 83 -5.87 -4.62 9.56
N ASN A 84 -6.87 -4.62 10.41
CA ASN A 84 -8.18 -5.18 10.06
C ASN A 84 -9.29 -4.28 10.63
N TYR A 85 -10.56 -4.59 10.31
CA TYR A 85 -11.68 -3.74 10.71
C TYR A 85 -11.82 -3.62 12.23
N THR A 86 -11.33 -4.60 12.99
CA THR A 86 -11.41 -4.57 14.46
C THR A 86 -10.42 -3.59 15.08
N CYS A 87 -9.43 -3.12 14.32
CA CYS A 87 -8.48 -2.11 14.78
C CYS A 87 -9.08 -0.70 14.81
N ASN A 88 -10.23 -0.50 14.14
CA ASN A 88 -10.87 0.80 14.06
C ASN A 88 -11.87 0.97 15.21
N GLU A 89 -11.49 1.70 16.24
CA GLU A 89 -12.35 1.98 17.40
C GLU A 89 -13.52 2.91 17.08
N PHE A 90 -13.46 3.61 15.95
CA PHE A 90 -14.51 4.54 15.53
C PHE A 90 -15.52 3.91 14.56
N LEU A 91 -15.38 2.62 14.28
CA LEU A 91 -16.31 1.91 13.40
C LEU A 91 -17.68 1.83 14.07
N ASP A 92 -18.72 2.33 13.40
CA ASP A 92 -20.06 2.30 13.95
C ASP A 92 -20.74 0.94 13.76
N ASP A 93 -21.93 0.76 14.38
CA ASP A 93 -22.63 -0.52 14.31
C ASP A 93 -23.08 -0.88 12.90
N ALA A 94 -23.44 0.10 12.09
CA ALA A 94 -23.82 -0.14 10.69
C ALA A 94 -22.64 -0.67 9.88
N ASP A 95 -21.46 -0.08 10.06
CA ASP A 95 -20.26 -0.53 9.39
C ASP A 95 -19.83 -1.91 9.85
N ARG A 96 -19.96 -2.21 11.15
CA ARG A 96 -19.67 -3.56 11.67
C ARG A 96 -20.57 -4.61 11.04
N LYS A 97 -21.85 -4.29 10.85
CA LYS A 97 -22.79 -5.20 10.20
C LYS A 97 -22.42 -5.49 8.75
N VAL A 98 -21.85 -4.52 8.05
CA VAL A 98 -21.37 -4.74 6.68
C VAL A 98 -20.31 -5.84 6.66
N PHE A 99 -19.33 -5.77 7.56
CA PHE A 99 -18.27 -6.78 7.65
C PHE A 99 -18.80 -8.14 8.10
N GLU A 100 -19.73 -8.18 9.05
CA GLU A 100 -20.32 -9.44 9.51
C GLU A 100 -21.16 -10.13 8.43
N LYS A 101 -21.91 -9.36 7.65
CA LYS A 101 -22.63 -9.90 6.48
C LYS A 101 -21.66 -10.40 5.41
N MET A 102 -20.58 -9.68 5.18
CA MET A 102 -19.55 -10.09 4.25
C MET A 102 -18.93 -11.43 4.67
N LYS A 103 -18.68 -11.61 5.96
CA LYS A 103 -18.17 -12.87 6.51
C LYS A 103 -19.08 -14.06 6.20
N GLU A 104 -20.38 -13.88 6.30
CA GLU A 104 -21.36 -14.93 6.00
C GLU A 104 -21.54 -15.17 4.50
N GLN A 105 -21.63 -14.10 3.72
CA GLN A 105 -21.99 -14.17 2.31
C GLN A 105 -20.81 -14.37 1.39
N ASN A 106 -19.64 -13.85 1.75
CA ASN A 106 -18.43 -13.95 0.93
C ASN A 106 -17.19 -14.05 1.82
N PRO A 107 -16.90 -15.25 2.37
CA PRO A 107 -15.78 -15.45 3.28
C PRO A 107 -14.42 -15.08 2.69
N ARG A 108 -14.22 -15.31 1.37
CA ARG A 108 -12.94 -14.96 0.73
C ARG A 108 -12.73 -13.46 0.70
N ARG A 109 -13.76 -12.70 0.35
CA ARG A 109 -13.70 -11.25 0.36
C ARG A 109 -13.50 -10.72 1.79
N PHE A 110 -14.19 -11.31 2.76
CA PHE A 110 -14.03 -10.95 4.16
C PHE A 110 -12.59 -11.18 4.64
N SER A 111 -11.97 -12.28 4.24
CA SER A 111 -10.58 -12.57 4.59
C SER A 111 -9.64 -11.47 4.12
N VAL A 112 -9.84 -10.96 2.91
CA VAL A 112 -9.00 -9.90 2.34
C VAL A 112 -9.37 -8.52 2.89
N GLU A 113 -10.60 -8.10 2.71
CA GLU A 113 -11.03 -6.73 3.06
C GLU A 113 -11.27 -6.54 4.56
N GLY A 114 -11.75 -7.57 5.25
CA GLY A 114 -12.03 -7.49 6.67
C GLY A 114 -10.80 -7.78 7.52
N LEU A 115 -10.09 -8.86 7.24
CA LEU A 115 -8.98 -9.34 8.06
C LEU A 115 -7.60 -8.96 7.54
N GLY A 116 -7.48 -8.52 6.30
CA GLY A 116 -6.19 -8.16 5.72
C GLY A 116 -5.32 -9.36 5.37
N ASP A 117 -5.93 -10.52 5.16
CA ASP A 117 -5.21 -11.72 4.77
C ASP A 117 -4.94 -11.74 3.27
N TRP A 118 -3.77 -12.23 2.88
CA TRP A 118 -3.45 -12.41 1.47
C TRP A 118 -4.35 -13.48 0.85
N MET A 119 -4.98 -13.14 -0.28
CA MET A 119 -5.81 -14.11 -0.98
C MET A 119 -4.94 -15.13 -1.70
N THR A 120 -5.19 -16.41 -1.40
CA THR A 120 -4.56 -17.53 -2.08
C THR A 120 -5.47 -18.07 -3.18
N PRO A 121 -4.91 -18.72 -4.22
CA PRO A 121 -5.71 -19.31 -5.28
C PRO A 121 -6.67 -20.39 -4.79
#